data_529db9a7bba87c1c0e87597404a1da36
#
_entry.id   529db9a7bba87c1c0e87597404a1da36
#
_cell.length_a   1.000
_cell.length_b   1.000
_cell.length_c   1.000
_cell.angle_alpha   90.00
_cell.angle_beta   90.00
_cell.angle_gamma   90.00
#
_symmetry.space_group_name_H-M   'P 1'
#
loop_
_entity.id
_entity.type
_entity.pdbx_description
1 polymer ?
#
loop_
_entity_poly.entity_id
_entity_poly.type
_entity_poly.pdbx_seq_one_letter_code
_entity_poly.pdbx_strand_id
1 'polypeptide(L)'
;MRKVVVLTIPKMMLKIILYAYMNNIYSCRKMERAVQRDIHYIWLAAQERPDFVTINRFRNRVKKEINNIFTQVVLVLADKGFITLDVEYIDGTKIESKANKYTFVWRKTVEKNRAKLQEKIRVLLGQIDDAVAQDKASETDKVDFTPDTLTSLITELQDSLSAEPESADKERQKRRREKKRLVKELEKHRDKLGEYDGRLEQIGERNSMSKSDPDATFMRMKEDAMNNGQTKPGYNLQISAENQFITDYALFPNPTDTLTLIPFLNSFPDRYGHLPSIAVADSGYGSEENYRFMAEAGMEAYVKYNRFHLEQHPRYKPNPFNHDNFHYNAAEDYYVCPMGQHMTRIGTSHLKTASGYRSENARYRAQNCNGCPLRCLCYKAKGDRRTIEVNHRLNGYKRKARELLTSEEGLKHRGRRCVEPEAVFGQMKFNMAYRRFRHFGKDKVTMDFAFFAIAFNIKKMCSKIAKQTQNGGNTHQNGLFLPVCGILPPEERIFWDNPKKTVA
;
A
#
# COMPACT_ATOMS: atom_id res chain seq x y z
N MET A 1 6.75 5.18 49.31
CA MET A 1 6.07 6.21 48.51
C MET A 1 4.98 5.54 47.68
N ARG A 2 3.70 5.74 48.03
CA ARG A 2 2.58 5.27 47.19
C ARG A 2 2.58 6.06 45.91
N LYS A 3 2.76 5.39 44.73
CA LYS A 3 2.53 6.00 43.42
C LYS A 3 1.05 6.42 43.40
N VAL A 4 0.82 7.72 43.47
CA VAL A 4 -0.48 8.31 43.18
C VAL A 4 -0.78 7.94 41.74
N VAL A 5 -1.76 7.10 41.51
CA VAL A 5 -2.26 6.80 40.16
C VAL A 5 -3.01 8.06 39.73
N VAL A 6 -2.29 8.95 39.04
CA VAL A 6 -2.89 10.11 38.41
C VAL A 6 -3.84 9.58 37.33
N LEU A 7 -5.14 9.76 37.51
CA LEU A 7 -6.16 9.48 36.52
C LEU A 7 -5.94 10.43 35.35
N THR A 8 -5.12 9.99 34.35
CA THR A 8 -4.86 10.75 33.16
C THR A 8 -6.15 10.87 32.36
N ILE A 9 -6.70 12.08 32.30
CA ILE A 9 -7.94 12.38 31.57
C ILE A 9 -7.69 12.17 30.08
N PRO A 10 -8.42 11.27 29.38
CA PRO A 10 -8.19 10.97 27.95
C PRO A 10 -8.17 12.21 27.06
N LYS A 11 -9.04 13.18 27.33
CA LYS A 11 -9.14 14.46 26.62
C LYS A 11 -7.83 15.28 26.70
N MET A 12 -7.23 15.34 27.89
CA MET A 12 -5.94 16.02 28.12
C MET A 12 -4.82 15.34 27.31
N MET A 13 -4.73 14.02 27.37
CA MET A 13 -3.71 13.26 26.65
C MET A 13 -3.82 13.44 25.14
N LEU A 14 -5.05 13.42 24.59
CA LEU A 14 -5.29 13.66 23.16
C LEU A 14 -4.84 15.06 22.75
N LYS A 15 -5.17 16.11 23.55
CA LYS A 15 -4.73 17.49 23.30
C LYS A 15 -3.20 17.61 23.24
N ILE A 16 -2.50 17.02 24.23
CA ILE A 16 -1.03 17.03 24.29
C ILE A 16 -0.45 16.40 23.02
N ILE A 17 -0.97 15.23 22.61
CA ILE A 17 -0.44 14.51 21.46
C ILE A 17 -0.71 15.29 20.17
N LEU A 18 -1.93 15.75 19.94
CA LEU A 18 -2.28 16.50 18.72
C LEU A 18 -1.48 17.80 18.64
N TYR A 19 -1.36 18.56 19.72
CA TYR A 19 -0.55 19.78 19.75
C TYR A 19 0.93 19.49 19.51
N ALA A 20 1.43 18.34 20.01
CA ALA A 20 2.79 17.90 19.74
C ALA A 20 3.01 17.62 18.25
N TYR A 21 2.08 16.93 17.60
CA TYR A 21 2.16 16.67 16.15
C TYR A 21 2.09 17.97 15.34
N MET A 22 1.25 18.94 15.73
CA MET A 22 1.21 20.27 15.09
C MET A 22 2.56 20.99 15.15
N ASN A 23 3.36 20.73 16.20
CA ASN A 23 4.68 21.32 16.43
C ASN A 23 5.86 20.40 16.06
N ASN A 24 5.61 19.38 15.22
CA ASN A 24 6.61 18.43 14.74
C ASN A 24 7.27 17.58 15.85
N ILE A 25 6.60 17.43 16.99
CA ILE A 25 7.04 16.61 18.11
C ILE A 25 6.28 15.28 18.08
N TYR A 26 6.94 14.22 17.56
CA TYR A 26 6.33 12.90 17.36
C TYR A 26 6.77 11.85 18.40
N SER A 27 7.85 12.10 19.12
CA SER A 27 8.41 11.18 20.11
C SER A 27 7.79 11.41 21.50
N CYS A 28 7.27 10.36 22.14
CA CYS A 28 6.69 10.45 23.49
C CYS A 28 7.68 11.04 24.52
N ARG A 29 8.99 10.73 24.41
CA ARG A 29 10.01 11.33 25.30
C ARG A 29 10.19 12.83 25.06
N LYS A 30 10.06 13.30 23.80
CA LYS A 30 10.07 14.75 23.51
C LYS A 30 8.77 15.41 24.00
N MET A 31 7.62 14.74 23.91
CA MET A 31 6.35 15.21 24.45
C MET A 31 6.42 15.38 25.99
N GLU A 32 6.95 14.39 26.72
CA GLU A 32 7.19 14.48 28.14
C GLU A 32 8.06 15.70 28.51
N ARG A 33 9.17 15.92 27.78
CA ARG A 33 10.03 17.10 27.99
C ARG A 33 9.29 18.41 27.71
N ALA A 34 8.45 18.45 26.66
CA ALA A 34 7.65 19.62 26.34
C ALA A 34 6.65 19.94 27.46
N VAL A 35 5.94 18.94 27.98
CA VAL A 35 5.00 19.09 29.11
C VAL A 35 5.71 19.62 30.37
N GLN A 36 7.01 19.37 30.56
CA GLN A 36 7.76 19.84 31.70
C GLN A 36 8.31 21.28 31.56
N ARG A 37 8.44 21.79 30.32
CA ARG A 37 9.24 23.01 30.04
C ARG A 37 8.49 24.08 29.25
N ASP A 38 7.51 23.69 28.45
CA ASP A 38 6.78 24.59 27.55
C ASP A 38 5.44 24.97 28.19
N ILE A 39 5.20 26.27 28.32
CA ILE A 39 4.02 26.81 28.97
C ILE A 39 2.71 26.36 28.33
N HIS A 40 2.69 26.21 26.99
CA HIS A 40 1.51 25.77 26.26
C HIS A 40 1.18 24.31 26.59
N TYR A 41 2.20 23.45 26.65
CA TYR A 41 2.00 22.04 27.05
C TYR A 41 1.64 21.90 28.52
N ILE A 42 2.24 22.72 29.41
CA ILE A 42 1.89 22.74 30.84
C ILE A 42 0.41 23.12 31.01
N TRP A 43 -0.05 24.13 30.26
CA TRP A 43 -1.44 24.55 30.28
C TRP A 43 -2.39 23.48 29.72
N LEU A 44 -2.06 22.87 28.56
CA LEU A 44 -2.83 21.78 27.97
C LEU A 44 -2.91 20.55 28.86
N ALA A 45 -1.86 20.29 29.63
CA ALA A 45 -1.75 19.22 30.60
C ALA A 45 -2.43 19.53 31.94
N ALA A 46 -3.05 20.72 32.09
CA ALA A 46 -3.62 21.18 33.36
C ALA A 46 -2.62 21.03 34.52
N GLN A 47 -1.35 21.37 34.30
CA GLN A 47 -0.19 21.24 35.20
C GLN A 47 0.19 19.78 35.56
N GLU A 48 -0.50 18.79 35.04
CA GLU A 48 -0.10 17.39 35.16
C GLU A 48 1.17 17.09 34.34
N ARG A 49 1.94 16.10 34.79
CA ARG A 49 3.22 15.75 34.14
C ARG A 49 3.25 14.28 33.71
N PRO A 50 2.46 13.89 32.68
CA PRO A 50 2.47 12.52 32.20
C PRO A 50 3.86 12.15 31.66
N ASP A 51 4.36 10.99 32.08
CA ASP A 51 5.61 10.44 31.56
C ASP A 51 5.44 9.86 30.14
N PHE A 52 6.55 9.59 29.47
CA PHE A 52 6.54 9.05 28.11
C PHE A 52 5.88 7.66 28.01
N VAL A 53 5.89 6.88 29.11
CA VAL A 53 5.26 5.55 29.14
C VAL A 53 3.75 5.70 29.14
N THR A 54 3.22 6.61 29.96
CA THR A 54 1.79 6.94 30.03
C THR A 54 1.29 7.48 28.71
N ILE A 55 2.03 8.40 28.05
CA ILE A 55 1.71 8.91 26.72
C ILE A 55 1.67 7.76 25.69
N ASN A 56 2.64 6.86 25.71
CA ASN A 56 2.68 5.73 24.78
C ASN A 56 1.56 4.72 25.03
N ARG A 57 1.23 4.43 26.30
CA ARG A 57 0.11 3.55 26.67
C ARG A 57 -1.22 4.14 26.19
N PHE A 58 -1.41 5.44 26.35
CA PHE A 58 -2.59 6.12 25.85
C PHE A 58 -2.72 6.01 24.33
N ARG A 59 -1.65 6.28 23.56
CA ARG A 59 -1.64 6.11 22.09
C ARG A 59 -2.09 4.70 21.68
N ASN A 60 -1.54 3.67 22.33
CA ASN A 60 -1.92 2.29 22.03
C ASN A 60 -3.38 1.98 22.42
N ARG A 61 -3.91 2.59 23.47
CA ARG A 61 -5.32 2.41 23.88
C ARG A 61 -6.28 2.98 22.85
N VAL A 62 -6.01 4.18 22.34
CA VAL A 62 -6.87 4.83 21.35
C VAL A 62 -6.64 4.37 19.91
N LYS A 63 -5.76 3.38 19.68
CA LYS A 63 -5.42 2.88 18.34
C LYS A 63 -6.65 2.48 17.52
N LYS A 64 -7.66 1.89 18.13
CA LYS A 64 -8.88 1.47 17.44
C LYS A 64 -9.82 2.65 17.12
N GLU A 65 -9.82 3.68 17.98
CA GLU A 65 -10.75 4.81 17.91
C GLU A 65 -10.22 6.02 17.14
N ILE A 66 -8.90 6.10 16.94
CA ILE A 66 -8.30 7.29 16.35
C ILE A 66 -8.78 7.56 14.90
N ASN A 67 -9.13 6.51 14.17
CA ASN A 67 -9.71 6.65 12.84
C ASN A 67 -11.12 7.26 12.90
N ASN A 68 -11.93 6.92 13.90
CA ASN A 68 -13.24 7.52 14.12
C ASN A 68 -13.09 9.00 14.48
N ILE A 69 -12.10 9.33 15.32
CA ILE A 69 -11.79 10.72 15.66
C ILE A 69 -11.35 11.50 14.41
N PHE A 70 -10.55 10.90 13.55
CA PHE A 70 -10.18 11.52 12.27
C PHE A 70 -11.41 11.81 11.42
N THR A 71 -12.32 10.84 11.25
CA THR A 71 -13.58 11.00 10.53
C THR A 71 -14.41 12.14 11.10
N GLN A 72 -14.56 12.23 12.43
CA GLN A 72 -15.28 13.32 13.08
C GLN A 72 -14.66 14.69 12.81
N VAL A 73 -13.33 14.79 12.82
CA VAL A 73 -12.64 16.05 12.51
C VAL A 73 -12.89 16.47 11.06
N VAL A 74 -12.91 15.52 10.12
CA VAL A 74 -13.22 15.80 8.70
C VAL A 74 -14.67 16.23 8.54
N LEU A 75 -15.63 15.58 9.19
CA LEU A 75 -17.04 16.00 9.17
C LEU A 75 -17.22 17.41 9.75
N VAL A 76 -16.51 17.78 10.80
CA VAL A 76 -16.51 19.16 11.32
C VAL A 76 -15.96 20.16 10.30
N LEU A 77 -14.97 19.77 9.49
CA LEU A 77 -14.47 20.63 8.41
C LEU A 77 -15.51 20.81 7.31
N ALA A 78 -16.26 19.76 6.98
CA ALA A 78 -17.37 19.81 6.01
C ALA A 78 -18.51 20.69 6.54
N ASP A 79 -18.95 20.51 7.78
CA ASP A 79 -19.98 21.31 8.44
C ASP A 79 -19.63 22.81 8.47
N LYS A 80 -18.36 23.13 8.66
CA LYS A 80 -17.86 24.52 8.63
C LYS A 80 -17.59 25.06 7.21
N GLY A 81 -17.89 24.31 6.16
CA GLY A 81 -17.73 24.73 4.78
C GLY A 81 -16.28 24.85 4.29
N PHE A 82 -15.33 24.21 4.95
CA PHE A 82 -13.94 24.15 4.49
C PHE A 82 -13.73 23.17 3.34
N ILE A 83 -14.54 22.11 3.28
CA ILE A 83 -14.54 21.03 2.29
C ILE A 83 -15.98 20.61 1.99
N THR A 84 -16.19 19.88 0.89
CA THR A 84 -17.51 19.38 0.46
C THR A 84 -17.60 17.85 0.53
N LEU A 85 -16.48 17.13 0.42
CA LEU A 85 -16.37 15.67 0.24
C LEU A 85 -16.93 15.17 -1.12
N ASP A 86 -17.16 16.09 -2.07
CA ASP A 86 -17.64 15.76 -3.40
C ASP A 86 -16.51 15.57 -4.41
N VAL A 87 -15.40 16.31 -4.23
CA VAL A 87 -14.27 16.33 -5.16
C VAL A 87 -13.01 15.89 -4.43
N GLU A 88 -12.50 14.71 -4.74
CA GLU A 88 -11.33 14.16 -4.07
C GLU A 88 -10.11 14.10 -4.99
N TYR A 89 -9.04 14.79 -4.57
CA TYR A 89 -7.74 14.75 -5.23
C TYR A 89 -6.89 13.68 -4.61
N ILE A 90 -6.71 12.56 -5.34
CA ILE A 90 -6.07 11.35 -4.85
C ILE A 90 -4.63 11.26 -5.36
N ASP A 91 -3.69 11.02 -4.46
CA ASP A 91 -2.29 10.74 -4.82
C ASP A 91 -1.60 9.86 -3.76
N GLY A 92 -0.54 9.18 -4.19
CA GLY A 92 0.25 8.28 -3.36
C GLY A 92 1.66 8.77 -3.14
N THR A 93 2.17 8.53 -1.94
CA THR A 93 3.57 8.77 -1.63
C THR A 93 4.18 7.66 -0.81
N LYS A 94 5.47 7.37 -1.07
CA LYS A 94 6.20 6.35 -0.34
C LYS A 94 6.84 6.97 0.90
N ILE A 95 6.57 6.36 2.07
CA ILE A 95 7.16 6.76 3.34
C ILE A 95 7.98 5.60 3.90
N GLU A 96 9.22 5.90 4.29
CA GLU A 96 10.14 4.91 4.84
C GLU A 96 9.63 4.35 6.17
N SER A 97 9.69 3.02 6.35
CA SER A 97 9.45 2.35 7.62
C SER A 97 10.61 2.61 8.60
N LYS A 98 10.35 2.41 9.88
CA LYS A 98 11.41 2.39 10.91
C LYS A 98 12.39 1.22 10.74
N ALA A 99 12.06 0.23 9.94
CA ALA A 99 12.85 -0.96 9.72
C ALA A 99 14.27 -0.67 9.20
N ASN A 100 15.21 -1.56 9.52
CA ASN A 100 16.55 -1.50 8.99
C ASN A 100 16.55 -1.89 7.50
N LYS A 101 17.18 -1.08 6.66
CA LYS A 101 17.28 -1.29 5.20
C LYS A 101 18.02 -2.58 4.80
N TYR A 102 18.81 -3.17 5.69
CA TYR A 102 19.57 -4.40 5.42
C TYR A 102 18.82 -5.68 5.82
N THR A 103 17.61 -5.59 6.37
CA THR A 103 16.80 -6.74 6.80
C THR A 103 15.81 -7.21 5.75
N PHE A 104 16.22 -7.21 4.49
CA PHE A 104 15.37 -7.59 3.37
C PHE A 104 15.20 -9.11 3.24
N VAL A 105 14.01 -9.52 2.84
CA VAL A 105 13.66 -10.87 2.42
C VAL A 105 12.94 -10.78 1.07
N TRP A 106 13.52 -11.39 0.03
CA TRP A 106 12.94 -11.39 -1.32
C TRP A 106 12.21 -12.70 -1.58
N ARG A 107 10.96 -12.64 -2.04
CA ARG A 107 10.14 -13.81 -2.39
C ARG A 107 10.89 -14.79 -3.29
N LYS A 108 11.40 -14.33 -4.43
CA LYS A 108 12.15 -15.15 -5.39
C LYS A 108 13.35 -15.88 -4.77
N THR A 109 14.01 -15.23 -3.80
CA THR A 109 15.15 -15.85 -3.11
C THR A 109 14.69 -16.95 -2.15
N VAL A 110 13.58 -16.73 -1.43
CA VAL A 110 13.00 -17.74 -0.54
C VAL A 110 12.49 -18.91 -1.34
N GLU A 111 11.73 -18.69 -2.44
CA GLU A 111 11.23 -19.74 -3.34
C GLU A 111 12.38 -20.57 -3.93
N LYS A 112 13.44 -19.90 -4.42
CA LYS A 112 14.64 -20.59 -4.92
C LYS A 112 15.33 -21.43 -3.87
N ASN A 113 15.45 -20.92 -2.64
CA ASN A 113 16.09 -21.66 -1.54
C ASN A 113 15.19 -22.80 -1.05
N ARG A 114 13.86 -22.60 -1.03
CA ARG A 114 12.89 -23.64 -0.73
C ARG A 114 13.00 -24.80 -1.74
N ALA A 115 13.01 -24.49 -3.04
CA ALA A 115 13.17 -25.51 -4.08
C ALA A 115 14.49 -26.29 -3.95
N LYS A 116 15.60 -25.60 -3.67
CA LYS A 116 16.89 -26.26 -3.40
C LYS A 116 16.85 -27.13 -2.15
N LEU A 117 16.09 -26.75 -1.13
CA LEU A 117 15.95 -27.52 0.09
C LEU A 117 15.09 -28.77 -0.16
N GLN A 118 14.02 -28.66 -0.94
CA GLN A 118 13.19 -29.78 -1.37
C GLN A 118 14.06 -30.85 -2.08
N GLU A 119 14.96 -30.44 -2.96
CA GLU A 119 15.87 -31.35 -3.65
C GLU A 119 16.85 -32.05 -2.68
N LYS A 120 17.40 -31.31 -1.72
CA LYS A 120 18.26 -31.90 -0.67
C LYS A 120 17.50 -32.91 0.18
N ILE A 121 16.25 -32.66 0.50
CA ILE A 121 15.39 -33.58 1.24
C ILE A 121 15.18 -34.85 0.43
N ARG A 122 14.93 -34.77 -0.88
CA ARG A 122 14.78 -35.94 -1.76
C ARG A 122 16.05 -36.81 -1.76
N VAL A 123 17.20 -36.18 -1.95
CA VAL A 123 18.49 -36.88 -1.91
C VAL A 123 18.72 -37.56 -0.55
N LEU A 124 18.39 -36.88 0.55
CA LEU A 124 18.55 -37.39 1.91
C LEU A 124 17.62 -38.58 2.17
N LEU A 125 16.38 -38.54 1.70
CA LEU A 125 15.41 -39.62 1.81
C LEU A 125 15.88 -40.83 0.99
N GLY A 126 16.38 -40.64 -0.23
CA GLY A 126 16.99 -41.73 -1.02
C GLY A 126 18.17 -42.40 -0.29
N GLN A 127 19.04 -41.63 0.38
CA GLN A 127 20.12 -42.20 1.21
C GLN A 127 19.60 -42.97 2.41
N ILE A 128 18.46 -42.56 2.98
CA ILE A 128 17.81 -43.28 4.08
C ILE A 128 17.20 -44.59 3.56
N ASP A 129 16.55 -44.57 2.42
CA ASP A 129 15.96 -45.77 1.79
C ASP A 129 17.05 -46.79 1.41
N ASP A 130 18.16 -46.33 0.83
CA ASP A 130 19.33 -47.19 0.55
C ASP A 130 19.93 -47.79 1.82
N ALA A 131 19.97 -47.03 2.92
CA ALA A 131 20.48 -47.49 4.22
C ALA A 131 19.50 -48.42 4.94
N VAL A 132 18.23 -48.40 4.61
CA VAL A 132 17.14 -49.24 5.16
C VAL A 132 17.05 -50.58 4.39
N ALA A 133 17.60 -50.61 3.16
CA ALA A 133 17.60 -51.76 2.22
C ALA A 133 16.68 -52.89 2.60
N GLN A 134 15.39 -52.78 2.28
CA GLN A 134 14.49 -53.84 1.83
C GLN A 134 13.07 -53.30 1.64
N ASP A 135 12.59 -53.51 0.41
CA ASP A 135 11.15 -53.57 0.02
C ASP A 135 10.25 -52.37 0.26
N LYS A 136 10.56 -51.20 -0.32
CA LYS A 136 9.51 -50.35 -0.89
C LYS A 136 10.16 -49.22 -1.72
N ALA A 137 10.27 -49.40 -3.03
CA ALA A 137 10.47 -48.30 -3.98
C ALA A 137 9.22 -47.43 -3.89
N SER A 138 9.23 -46.38 -3.09
CA SER A 138 8.17 -45.40 -3.06
C SER A 138 8.37 -44.40 -4.19
N GLU A 139 7.31 -44.18 -5.00
CA GLU A 139 7.23 -43.17 -6.04
C GLU A 139 7.41 -41.76 -5.42
N THR A 140 8.63 -41.33 -5.15
CA THR A 140 8.94 -40.02 -4.54
C THR A 140 9.20 -38.92 -5.58
N ASP A 141 9.02 -39.20 -6.87
CA ASP A 141 9.50 -38.30 -7.93
C ASP A 141 8.74 -36.98 -8.13
N LYS A 142 7.59 -36.76 -7.45
CA LYS A 142 6.80 -35.53 -7.63
C LYS A 142 6.13 -34.97 -6.36
N VAL A 143 6.48 -35.43 -5.18
CA VAL A 143 5.83 -34.96 -3.95
C VAL A 143 6.53 -33.69 -3.45
N ASP A 144 5.75 -32.62 -3.25
CA ASP A 144 6.22 -31.40 -2.56
C ASP A 144 6.14 -31.65 -1.05
N PHE A 145 7.29 -31.75 -0.37
CA PHE A 145 7.35 -32.04 1.06
C PHE A 145 6.86 -30.83 1.85
N THR A 146 5.99 -31.10 2.82
CA THR A 146 5.56 -30.11 3.81
C THR A 146 6.25 -30.40 5.16
N PRO A 147 6.36 -29.43 6.07
CA PRO A 147 6.87 -29.67 7.42
C PRO A 147 6.14 -30.79 8.16
N ASP A 148 4.81 -30.93 7.93
CA ASP A 148 3.97 -31.96 8.57
C ASP A 148 4.28 -33.35 8.02
N THR A 149 4.39 -33.50 6.69
CA THR A 149 4.76 -34.78 6.07
C THR A 149 6.16 -35.24 6.51
N LEU A 150 7.11 -34.30 6.64
CA LEU A 150 8.44 -34.60 7.16
C LEU A 150 8.41 -34.98 8.64
N THR A 151 7.51 -34.38 9.43
CA THR A 151 7.35 -34.73 10.85
C THR A 151 6.87 -36.17 11.00
N SER A 152 5.88 -36.60 10.23
CA SER A 152 5.40 -37.98 10.22
C SER A 152 6.50 -38.97 9.85
N LEU A 153 7.25 -38.69 8.77
CA LEU A 153 8.38 -39.53 8.34
C LEU A 153 9.49 -39.60 9.38
N ILE A 154 9.84 -38.50 10.02
CA ILE A 154 10.84 -38.43 11.08
C ILE A 154 10.40 -39.31 12.27
N THR A 155 9.11 -39.25 12.66
CA THR A 155 8.57 -40.04 13.76
C THR A 155 8.66 -41.53 13.44
N GLU A 156 8.22 -41.95 12.25
CA GLU A 156 8.33 -43.36 11.79
C GLU A 156 9.79 -43.85 11.80
N LEU A 157 10.73 -43.04 11.34
CA LEU A 157 12.14 -43.36 11.34
C LEU A 157 12.74 -43.47 12.77
N GLN A 158 12.29 -42.59 13.68
CA GLN A 158 12.71 -42.64 15.10
C GLN A 158 12.14 -43.84 15.81
N ASP A 159 10.90 -44.20 15.55
CA ASP A 159 10.27 -45.41 16.12
C ASP A 159 10.95 -46.67 15.62
N SER A 160 11.28 -46.73 14.33
CA SER A 160 12.07 -47.88 13.76
C SER A 160 13.45 -47.99 14.38
N LEU A 161 14.15 -46.86 14.61
CA LEU A 161 15.45 -46.82 15.27
C LEU A 161 15.41 -47.23 16.75
N SER A 162 14.26 -46.96 17.40
CA SER A 162 14.03 -47.31 18.81
C SER A 162 13.71 -48.80 18.99
N ALA A 163 13.03 -49.39 17.99
CA ALA A 163 12.69 -50.81 17.96
C ALA A 163 13.88 -51.73 17.59
N GLU A 164 14.95 -51.19 16.99
CA GLU A 164 16.17 -51.97 16.68
C GLU A 164 16.95 -52.31 17.95
N PRO A 165 17.14 -53.64 18.29
CA PRO A 165 17.90 -54.03 19.48
C PRO A 165 19.37 -53.64 19.39
N GLU A 166 20.00 -53.34 20.54
CA GLU A 166 21.43 -53.09 20.60
C GLU A 166 22.20 -54.33 20.22
N SER A 167 22.89 -54.30 19.09
CA SER A 167 23.72 -55.41 18.60
C SER A 167 25.19 -55.14 18.91
N ALA A 168 25.93 -56.20 19.30
CA ALA A 168 27.40 -56.15 19.46
C ALA A 168 28.15 -56.05 18.12
N ASP A 169 27.48 -56.22 17.00
CA ASP A 169 28.05 -56.15 15.66
C ASP A 169 28.44 -54.69 15.27
N LYS A 170 29.73 -54.50 15.01
CA LYS A 170 30.30 -53.18 14.66
C LYS A 170 29.67 -52.55 13.39
N GLU A 171 29.29 -53.38 12.40
CA GLU A 171 28.65 -52.86 11.18
C GLU A 171 27.24 -52.36 11.43
N ARG A 172 26.45 -53.10 12.23
CA ARG A 172 25.10 -52.68 12.63
C ARG A 172 25.11 -51.40 13.46
N GLN A 173 26.10 -51.28 14.38
CA GLN A 173 26.29 -50.05 15.15
C GLN A 173 26.65 -48.85 14.24
N LYS A 174 27.49 -49.06 13.22
CA LYS A 174 27.88 -48.03 12.26
C LYS A 174 26.66 -47.56 11.48
N ARG A 175 25.85 -48.49 10.93
CA ARG A 175 24.60 -48.18 10.20
C ARG A 175 23.60 -47.42 11.08
N ARG A 176 23.39 -47.82 12.33
CA ARG A 176 22.51 -47.16 13.29
C ARG A 176 22.97 -45.73 13.59
N ARG A 177 24.28 -45.50 13.74
CA ARG A 177 24.84 -44.13 13.91
C ARG A 177 24.62 -43.26 12.68
N GLU A 178 24.73 -43.81 11.50
CA GLU A 178 24.51 -43.14 10.24
C GLU A 178 23.03 -42.78 10.06
N LYS A 179 22.10 -43.69 10.28
CA LYS A 179 20.66 -43.42 10.31
C LYS A 179 20.30 -42.30 11.31
N LYS A 180 20.83 -42.34 12.54
CA LYS A 180 20.62 -41.26 13.53
C LYS A 180 21.12 -39.89 13.02
N ARG A 181 22.27 -39.89 12.31
CA ARG A 181 22.80 -38.66 11.71
C ARG A 181 21.87 -38.10 10.62
N LEU A 182 21.38 -38.98 9.72
CA LEU A 182 20.49 -38.61 8.62
C LEU A 182 19.14 -38.10 9.15
N VAL A 183 18.56 -38.75 10.16
CA VAL A 183 17.33 -38.29 10.81
C VAL A 183 17.53 -36.89 11.42
N LYS A 184 18.63 -36.65 12.12
CA LYS A 184 18.94 -35.32 12.69
C LYS A 184 19.15 -34.23 11.61
N GLU A 185 19.62 -34.61 10.44
CA GLU A 185 19.75 -33.71 9.29
C GLU A 185 18.40 -33.45 8.66
N LEU A 186 17.51 -34.45 8.61
CA LEU A 186 16.13 -34.30 8.14
C LEU A 186 15.31 -33.38 9.06
N GLU A 187 15.49 -33.47 10.38
CA GLU A 187 14.88 -32.52 11.34
C GLU A 187 15.29 -31.09 11.07
N LYS A 188 16.58 -30.83 10.83
CA LYS A 188 17.07 -29.49 10.48
C LYS A 188 16.47 -28.98 9.17
N HIS A 189 16.28 -29.88 8.20
CA HIS A 189 15.67 -29.51 6.92
C HIS A 189 14.17 -29.22 7.06
N ARG A 190 13.44 -29.99 7.90
CA ARG A 190 12.05 -29.73 8.26
C ARG A 190 11.90 -28.33 8.89
N ASP A 191 12.73 -28.02 9.90
CA ASP A 191 12.67 -26.73 10.59
C ASP A 191 12.96 -25.56 9.62
N LYS A 192 13.93 -25.76 8.73
CA LYS A 192 14.30 -24.78 7.71
C LYS A 192 13.20 -24.60 6.66
N LEU A 193 12.51 -25.69 6.30
CA LEU A 193 11.38 -25.65 5.38
C LEU A 193 10.22 -24.87 6.00
N GLY A 194 9.89 -25.12 7.28
CA GLY A 194 8.91 -24.36 8.04
C GLY A 194 9.23 -22.86 8.13
N GLU A 195 10.54 -22.51 8.28
CA GLU A 195 10.98 -21.12 8.23
C GLU A 195 10.71 -20.47 6.86
N TYR A 196 10.95 -21.18 5.75
CA TYR A 196 10.69 -20.66 4.41
C TYR A 196 9.20 -20.53 4.13
N ASP A 197 8.40 -21.52 4.50
CA ASP A 197 6.95 -21.48 4.33
C ASP A 197 6.31 -20.35 5.14
N GLY A 198 6.69 -20.18 6.40
CA GLY A 198 6.25 -19.06 7.24
C GLY A 198 6.68 -17.69 6.68
N ARG A 199 7.85 -17.58 6.04
CA ARG A 199 8.27 -16.35 5.36
C ARG A 199 7.45 -16.08 4.11
N LEU A 200 7.12 -17.11 3.33
CA LEU A 200 6.29 -16.96 2.12
C LEU A 200 4.86 -16.56 2.48
N GLU A 201 4.32 -17.12 3.56
CA GLU A 201 3.01 -16.74 4.11
C GLU A 201 3.00 -15.26 4.55
N GLN A 202 4.01 -14.82 5.31
CA GLN A 202 4.13 -13.42 5.74
C GLN A 202 4.31 -12.44 4.57
N ILE A 203 5.04 -12.84 3.53
CA ILE A 203 5.21 -12.03 2.32
C ILE A 203 3.87 -11.92 1.58
N GLY A 204 3.05 -12.95 1.57
CA GLY A 204 1.79 -13.01 0.80
C GLY A 204 2.06 -12.78 -0.69
N GLU A 205 1.31 -11.94 -1.36
CA GLU A 205 1.48 -11.63 -2.79
C GLU A 205 2.61 -10.62 -3.09
N ARG A 206 3.24 -10.07 -2.06
CA ARG A 206 4.31 -9.08 -2.20
C ARG A 206 5.61 -9.71 -2.73
N ASN A 207 6.46 -8.90 -3.32
CA ASN A 207 7.78 -9.33 -3.79
C ASN A 207 8.85 -9.38 -2.69
N SER A 208 8.63 -8.70 -1.57
CA SER A 208 9.60 -8.57 -0.49
C SER A 208 8.96 -8.16 0.82
N MET A 209 9.66 -8.41 1.92
CA MET A 209 9.35 -7.88 3.25
C MET A 209 10.63 -7.54 4.01
N SER A 210 10.50 -6.81 5.11
CA SER A 210 11.59 -6.62 6.08
C SER A 210 11.44 -7.57 7.26
N LYS A 211 12.53 -8.17 7.75
CA LYS A 211 12.51 -9.04 8.96
C LYS A 211 12.09 -8.27 10.21
N SER A 212 12.40 -6.98 10.30
CA SER A 212 12.08 -6.13 11.46
C SER A 212 10.70 -5.48 11.38
N ASP A 213 10.11 -5.42 10.19
CA ASP A 213 8.76 -4.91 9.94
C ASP A 213 8.12 -5.73 8.80
N PRO A 214 7.51 -6.89 9.10
CA PRO A 214 6.99 -7.78 8.07
C PRO A 214 5.93 -7.16 7.16
N ASP A 215 5.22 -6.14 7.62
CA ASP A 215 4.20 -5.43 6.84
C ASP A 215 4.82 -4.44 5.83
N ALA A 216 6.07 -4.02 6.05
CA ALA A 216 6.76 -3.11 5.14
C ALA A 216 7.32 -3.85 3.92
N THR A 217 7.13 -3.25 2.74
CA THR A 217 7.65 -3.76 1.48
C THR A 217 8.85 -2.92 1.02
N PHE A 218 9.85 -3.56 0.42
CA PHE A 218 10.98 -2.84 -0.17
C PHE A 218 10.53 -2.15 -1.46
N MET A 219 10.65 -0.83 -1.49
CA MET A 219 10.26 -0.01 -2.62
C MET A 219 11.27 1.11 -2.87
N ARG A 220 11.38 1.54 -4.13
CA ARG A 220 12.21 2.68 -4.50
C ARG A 220 11.54 3.96 -3.99
N MET A 221 12.24 4.74 -3.18
CA MET A 221 11.75 6.02 -2.67
C MET A 221 11.86 7.10 -3.75
N LYS A 222 10.90 8.05 -3.77
CA LYS A 222 10.96 9.23 -4.68
C LYS A 222 12.15 10.14 -4.33
N GLU A 223 12.55 10.19 -3.07
CA GLU A 223 13.60 11.04 -2.51
C GLU A 223 14.93 10.26 -2.41
N ASP A 224 15.41 9.76 -3.52
CA ASP A 224 16.73 9.12 -3.61
C ASP A 224 17.77 10.20 -4.00
N ALA A 225 18.34 10.84 -2.99
CA ALA A 225 19.31 11.93 -3.18
C ALA A 225 20.55 11.49 -3.98
N MET A 226 20.89 10.20 -3.96
CA MET A 226 22.01 9.64 -4.71
C MET A 226 21.64 9.12 -6.09
N ASN A 227 20.35 9.12 -6.42
CA ASN A 227 19.79 8.61 -7.68
C ASN A 227 20.31 7.22 -8.10
N ASN A 228 20.69 6.39 -7.13
CA ASN A 228 21.26 5.05 -7.35
C ASN A 228 20.20 3.93 -7.35
N GLY A 229 18.92 4.27 -7.29
CA GLY A 229 17.81 3.32 -7.29
C GLY A 229 17.68 2.50 -6.00
N GLN A 230 18.24 2.96 -4.90
CA GLN A 230 18.20 2.26 -3.62
C GLN A 230 16.77 1.99 -3.17
N THR A 231 16.47 0.73 -2.88
CA THR A 231 15.21 0.34 -2.26
C THR A 231 15.30 0.39 -0.74
N LYS A 232 14.22 0.86 -0.10
CA LYS A 232 14.08 0.89 1.36
C LYS A 232 12.75 0.26 1.77
N PRO A 233 12.68 -0.33 2.98
CA PRO A 233 11.40 -0.81 3.50
C PRO A 233 10.49 0.38 3.76
N GLY A 234 9.26 0.31 3.29
CA GLY A 234 8.30 1.40 3.40
C GLY A 234 6.88 0.98 3.13
N TYR A 235 6.01 1.96 3.21
CA TYR A 235 4.60 1.86 2.90
C TYR A 235 4.25 2.87 1.83
N ASN A 236 3.34 2.52 0.94
CA ASN A 236 2.71 3.44 0.02
C ASN A 236 1.51 4.06 0.75
N LEU A 237 1.65 5.33 1.12
CA LEU A 237 0.60 6.11 1.74
C LEU A 237 -0.23 6.76 0.64
N GLN A 238 -1.50 6.38 0.55
CA GLN A 238 -2.49 7.05 -0.27
C GLN A 238 -3.20 8.08 0.57
N ILE A 239 -3.41 9.26 0.02
CA ILE A 239 -4.26 10.29 0.61
C ILE A 239 -5.26 10.79 -0.42
N SER A 240 -6.41 11.22 0.04
CA SER A 240 -7.24 12.16 -0.67
C SER A 240 -7.21 13.52 0.02
N ALA A 241 -7.37 14.56 -0.76
CA ALA A 241 -7.36 15.93 -0.27
C ALA A 241 -8.39 16.79 -0.99
N GLU A 242 -9.03 17.69 -0.24
CA GLU A 242 -9.85 18.77 -0.76
C GLU A 242 -9.49 20.07 -0.04
N ASN A 243 -9.27 21.15 -0.81
CA ASN A 243 -8.80 22.43 -0.28
C ASN A 243 -7.52 22.29 0.58
N GLN A 244 -6.67 21.28 0.24
CA GLN A 244 -5.47 20.88 0.96
C GLN A 244 -5.73 20.37 2.39
N PHE A 245 -6.93 19.99 2.76
CA PHE A 245 -7.20 19.16 3.93
C PHE A 245 -7.11 17.70 3.55
N ILE A 246 -6.60 16.86 4.43
CA ILE A 246 -6.61 15.42 4.25
C ILE A 246 -8.01 14.92 4.56
N THR A 247 -8.72 14.42 3.56
CA THR A 247 -10.08 13.91 3.68
C THR A 247 -10.12 12.41 3.95
N ASP A 248 -9.18 11.65 3.37
CA ASP A 248 -8.98 10.23 3.70
C ASP A 248 -7.51 9.82 3.54
N TYR A 249 -7.15 8.67 4.10
CA TYR A 249 -5.83 8.08 3.97
C TYR A 249 -5.87 6.55 4.16
N ALA A 250 -4.98 5.85 3.46
CA ALA A 250 -4.74 4.43 3.64
C ALA A 250 -3.27 4.05 3.38
N LEU A 251 -2.81 2.99 4.03
CA LEU A 251 -1.46 2.45 3.86
C LEU A 251 -1.50 1.14 3.09
N PHE A 252 -0.73 1.08 2.02
CA PHE A 252 -0.63 -0.09 1.16
C PHE A 252 0.80 -0.64 1.11
N PRO A 253 0.94 -1.97 1.04
CA PRO A 253 2.23 -2.60 0.82
C PRO A 253 2.68 -2.55 -0.65
N ASN A 254 1.79 -2.15 -1.57
CA ASN A 254 2.02 -2.15 -3.01
C ASN A 254 2.93 -0.98 -3.41
N PRO A 255 4.06 -1.20 -4.11
CA PRO A 255 4.93 -0.12 -4.55
C PRO A 255 4.34 0.76 -5.65
N THR A 256 3.27 0.32 -6.32
CA THR A 256 2.58 1.01 -7.42
C THR A 256 1.15 1.37 -7.02
N ASP A 257 0.62 2.44 -7.62
CA ASP A 257 -0.67 3.01 -7.23
C ASP A 257 -1.87 2.36 -7.94
N THR A 258 -1.65 1.62 -9.02
CA THR A 258 -2.71 1.02 -9.85
C THR A 258 -3.68 0.12 -9.06
N LEU A 259 -3.15 -0.65 -8.10
CA LEU A 259 -3.93 -1.59 -7.29
C LEU A 259 -4.48 -0.97 -5.99
N THR A 260 -4.21 0.31 -5.73
CA THR A 260 -4.56 0.95 -4.45
C THR A 260 -5.85 1.76 -4.52
N LEU A 261 -6.29 2.18 -5.72
CA LEU A 261 -7.41 3.10 -5.88
C LEU A 261 -8.74 2.52 -5.38
N ILE A 262 -9.11 1.34 -5.85
CA ILE A 262 -10.39 0.72 -5.47
C ILE A 262 -10.46 0.42 -3.97
N PRO A 263 -9.47 -0.25 -3.36
CA PRO A 263 -9.46 -0.44 -1.91
C PRO A 263 -9.44 0.88 -1.12
N PHE A 264 -8.84 1.93 -1.67
CA PHE A 264 -8.82 3.26 -1.06
C PHE A 264 -10.20 3.92 -1.13
N LEU A 265 -10.84 3.96 -2.30
CA LEU A 265 -12.17 4.53 -2.45
C LEU A 265 -13.25 3.78 -1.67
N ASN A 266 -13.10 2.46 -1.48
CA ASN A 266 -14.03 1.67 -0.67
C ASN A 266 -14.03 2.05 0.82
N SER A 267 -12.97 2.72 1.33
CA SER A 267 -12.97 3.24 2.71
C SER A 267 -13.84 4.49 2.88
N PHE A 268 -14.14 5.19 1.81
CA PHE A 268 -14.87 6.46 1.83
C PHE A 268 -16.34 6.31 2.27
N PRO A 269 -17.13 5.36 1.70
CA PRO A 269 -18.48 5.08 2.20
C PRO A 269 -18.52 4.63 3.67
N ASP A 270 -17.52 3.88 4.11
CA ASP A 270 -17.42 3.45 5.52
C ASP A 270 -17.24 4.64 6.47
N ARG A 271 -16.64 5.74 6.01
CA ARG A 271 -16.42 6.97 6.78
C ARG A 271 -17.55 7.96 6.66
N TYR A 272 -18.05 8.19 5.44
CA TYR A 272 -18.92 9.32 5.10
C TYR A 272 -20.28 8.91 4.56
N GLY A 273 -20.54 7.61 4.35
CA GLY A 273 -21.81 7.07 3.87
C GLY A 273 -22.01 7.16 2.35
N HIS A 274 -21.11 7.80 1.60
CA HIS A 274 -21.18 7.94 0.15
C HIS A 274 -19.77 7.94 -0.48
N LEU A 275 -19.70 7.68 -1.79
CA LEU A 275 -18.49 7.91 -2.59
C LEU A 275 -18.44 9.38 -3.04
N PRO A 276 -17.26 9.96 -3.33
CA PRO A 276 -17.14 11.27 -3.92
C PRO A 276 -17.72 11.27 -5.34
N SER A 277 -18.31 12.39 -5.77
CA SER A 277 -18.84 12.53 -7.12
C SER A 277 -17.73 12.65 -8.17
N ILE A 278 -16.60 13.23 -7.80
CA ILE A 278 -15.46 13.50 -8.68
C ILE A 278 -14.17 12.93 -8.07
N ALA A 279 -13.46 12.13 -8.85
CA ALA A 279 -12.12 11.65 -8.51
C ALA A 279 -11.07 12.22 -9.47
N VAL A 280 -10.06 12.89 -8.92
CA VAL A 280 -8.94 13.47 -9.67
C VAL A 280 -7.65 12.75 -9.28
N ALA A 281 -7.02 12.03 -10.20
CA ALA A 281 -5.81 11.27 -9.90
C ALA A 281 -4.80 11.25 -11.06
N ASP A 282 -3.60 10.73 -10.78
CA ASP A 282 -2.52 10.66 -11.76
C ASP A 282 -2.65 9.44 -12.69
N SER A 283 -1.78 9.40 -13.69
CA SER A 283 -1.69 8.30 -14.67
C SER A 283 -1.36 6.93 -14.05
N GLY A 284 -0.78 6.90 -12.86
CA GLY A 284 -0.58 5.68 -12.09
C GLY A 284 -1.86 4.91 -11.75
N TYR A 285 -2.99 5.60 -11.76
CA TYR A 285 -4.32 5.03 -11.46
C TYR A 285 -5.14 4.70 -12.71
N GLY A 286 -4.65 5.05 -13.91
CA GLY A 286 -5.37 4.92 -15.18
C GLY A 286 -5.41 3.49 -15.73
N SER A 287 -6.08 2.56 -15.05
CA SER A 287 -6.31 1.17 -15.49
C SER A 287 -7.76 0.94 -15.91
N GLU A 288 -8.03 -0.12 -16.72
CA GLU A 288 -9.39 -0.51 -17.11
C GLU A 288 -10.27 -0.78 -15.89
N GLU A 289 -9.74 -1.50 -14.92
CA GLU A 289 -10.43 -1.89 -13.69
C GLU A 289 -10.85 -0.65 -12.88
N ASN A 290 -9.94 0.31 -12.70
CA ASN A 290 -10.21 1.54 -11.97
C ASN A 290 -11.21 2.44 -12.69
N TYR A 291 -11.10 2.62 -14.01
CA TYR A 291 -12.10 3.38 -14.77
C TYR A 291 -13.47 2.74 -14.74
N ARG A 292 -13.52 1.40 -14.84
CA ARG A 292 -14.76 0.64 -14.74
C ARG A 292 -15.42 0.86 -13.38
N PHE A 293 -14.66 0.72 -12.30
CA PHE A 293 -15.17 0.93 -10.94
C PHE A 293 -15.78 2.34 -10.78
N MET A 294 -15.04 3.37 -11.20
CA MET A 294 -15.54 4.75 -11.10
C MET A 294 -16.80 4.98 -11.97
N ALA A 295 -16.84 4.39 -13.16
CA ALA A 295 -18.01 4.51 -14.04
C ALA A 295 -19.24 3.78 -13.48
N GLU A 296 -19.07 2.58 -12.90
CA GLU A 296 -20.14 1.81 -12.25
C GLU A 296 -20.65 2.51 -10.99
N ALA A 297 -19.78 3.25 -10.29
CA ALA A 297 -20.11 4.06 -9.13
C ALA A 297 -20.72 5.44 -9.49
N GLY A 298 -20.86 5.77 -10.77
CA GLY A 298 -21.40 7.06 -11.23
C GLY A 298 -20.47 8.24 -11.00
N MET A 299 -19.17 8.02 -10.78
CA MET A 299 -18.17 9.05 -10.51
C MET A 299 -17.61 9.64 -11.81
N GLU A 300 -17.37 10.94 -11.82
CA GLU A 300 -16.57 11.58 -12.87
C GLU A 300 -15.07 11.36 -12.63
N ALA A 301 -14.42 10.69 -13.59
CA ALA A 301 -13.03 10.26 -13.45
C ALA A 301 -12.08 11.22 -14.20
N TYR A 302 -11.59 12.25 -13.53
CA TYR A 302 -10.50 13.10 -14.04
C TYR A 302 -9.13 12.43 -13.81
N VAL A 303 -9.02 11.19 -14.24
CA VAL A 303 -7.83 10.36 -14.06
C VAL A 303 -7.06 10.28 -15.37
N LYS A 304 -5.78 10.64 -15.35
CA LYS A 304 -4.92 10.58 -16.53
C LYS A 304 -4.62 9.12 -16.91
N TYR A 305 -4.47 8.84 -18.20
CA TYR A 305 -3.92 7.59 -18.70
C TYR A 305 -2.45 7.77 -19.12
N ASN A 306 -1.71 6.69 -19.25
CA ASN A 306 -0.25 6.69 -19.40
C ASN A 306 0.34 7.61 -20.47
N ARG A 307 -0.35 7.87 -21.55
CA ARG A 307 0.13 8.70 -22.67
C ARG A 307 -0.48 10.09 -22.72
N PHE A 308 -1.44 10.38 -21.83
CA PHE A 308 -2.19 11.64 -21.86
C PHE A 308 -1.28 12.87 -21.89
N HIS A 309 -0.29 12.92 -20.99
CA HIS A 309 0.62 14.07 -20.91
C HIS A 309 1.47 14.25 -22.20
N LEU A 310 1.93 13.15 -22.78
CA LEU A 310 2.69 13.15 -24.03
C LEU A 310 1.81 13.67 -25.20
N GLU A 311 0.57 13.23 -25.27
CA GLU A 311 -0.40 13.61 -26.31
C GLU A 311 -0.79 15.10 -26.27
N GLN A 312 -0.68 15.72 -25.09
CA GLN A 312 -0.95 17.15 -24.90
C GLN A 312 0.25 18.06 -25.26
N HIS A 313 1.41 17.47 -25.55
CA HIS A 313 2.59 18.28 -25.87
C HIS A 313 2.46 18.87 -27.28
N PRO A 314 2.67 20.20 -27.48
CA PRO A 314 2.49 20.85 -28.79
C PRO A 314 3.31 20.25 -29.95
N ARG A 315 4.45 19.63 -29.63
CA ARG A 315 5.33 18.98 -30.62
C ARG A 315 5.09 17.47 -30.74
N TYR A 316 4.05 16.94 -30.12
CA TYR A 316 3.74 15.52 -30.21
C TYR A 316 3.31 15.14 -31.62
N LYS A 317 4.02 14.17 -32.20
CA LYS A 317 3.65 13.54 -33.46
C LYS A 317 3.27 12.10 -33.18
N PRO A 318 2.03 11.66 -33.49
CA PRO A 318 1.64 10.27 -33.35
C PRO A 318 2.54 9.37 -34.20
N ASN A 319 3.05 8.30 -33.58
CA ASN A 319 3.80 7.31 -34.34
C ASN A 319 2.83 6.53 -35.24
N PRO A 320 2.93 6.61 -36.58
CA PRO A 320 2.02 5.94 -37.52
C PRO A 320 2.09 4.41 -37.43
N PHE A 321 3.15 3.86 -36.85
CA PHE A 321 3.33 2.42 -36.65
C PHE A 321 2.82 1.90 -35.31
N ASN A 322 2.36 2.78 -34.43
CA ASN A 322 1.69 2.34 -33.22
C ASN A 322 0.23 1.99 -33.56
N HIS A 323 -0.21 0.79 -33.12
CA HIS A 323 -1.58 0.31 -33.37
C HIS A 323 -2.67 1.21 -32.75
N ASP A 324 -2.37 1.97 -31.68
CA ASP A 324 -3.29 2.96 -31.11
C ASP A 324 -3.68 4.07 -32.12
N ASN A 325 -2.85 4.30 -33.12
CA ASN A 325 -3.05 5.32 -34.15
C ASN A 325 -3.59 4.75 -35.47
N PHE A 326 -3.87 3.44 -35.54
CA PHE A 326 -4.46 2.83 -36.73
C PHE A 326 -5.93 3.21 -36.87
N HIS A 327 -6.39 3.39 -38.10
CA HIS A 327 -7.79 3.59 -38.37
C HIS A 327 -8.59 2.33 -38.03
N TYR A 328 -9.63 2.46 -37.24
CA TYR A 328 -10.56 1.38 -36.87
C TYR A 328 -11.92 1.60 -37.55
N ASN A 329 -12.36 0.64 -38.36
CA ASN A 329 -13.71 0.58 -38.86
C ASN A 329 -14.60 -0.21 -37.91
N ALA A 330 -15.46 0.51 -37.19
CA ALA A 330 -16.33 -0.10 -36.18
C ALA A 330 -17.51 -0.88 -36.79
N ALA A 331 -17.92 -0.57 -38.04
CA ALA A 331 -19.04 -1.22 -38.70
C ALA A 331 -18.66 -2.66 -39.15
N GLU A 332 -17.44 -2.84 -39.61
CA GLU A 332 -16.93 -4.13 -40.14
C GLU A 332 -15.88 -4.79 -39.27
N ASP A 333 -15.59 -4.20 -38.10
CA ASP A 333 -14.66 -4.70 -37.07
C ASP A 333 -13.26 -5.06 -37.61
N TYR A 334 -12.59 -4.12 -38.28
CA TYR A 334 -11.21 -4.26 -38.71
C TYR A 334 -10.38 -2.99 -38.48
N TYR A 335 -9.08 -3.15 -38.42
CA TYR A 335 -8.10 -2.07 -38.40
C TYR A 335 -7.43 -1.95 -39.75
N VAL A 336 -7.03 -0.73 -40.13
CA VAL A 336 -6.25 -0.48 -41.38
C VAL A 336 -4.79 -0.28 -40.98
N CYS A 337 -3.90 -1.12 -41.51
CA CYS A 337 -2.46 -0.97 -41.31
C CYS A 337 -1.89 0.24 -42.10
N PRO A 338 -0.66 0.74 -41.79
CA PRO A 338 -0.07 1.88 -42.50
C PRO A 338 0.10 1.71 -44.01
N MET A 339 0.00 0.47 -44.54
CA MET A 339 -0.01 0.17 -45.97
C MET A 339 -1.41 -0.01 -46.55
N GLY A 340 -2.46 0.30 -45.83
CA GLY A 340 -3.85 0.18 -46.28
C GLY A 340 -4.44 -1.23 -46.22
N GLN A 341 -3.74 -2.23 -45.69
CA GLN A 341 -4.30 -3.59 -45.57
C GLN A 341 -5.28 -3.63 -44.39
N HIS A 342 -6.37 -4.36 -44.57
CA HIS A 342 -7.31 -4.66 -43.50
C HIS A 342 -6.72 -5.71 -42.56
N MET A 343 -6.70 -5.40 -41.26
CA MET A 343 -6.37 -6.32 -40.19
C MET A 343 -7.66 -6.85 -39.61
N THR A 344 -8.00 -8.09 -39.95
CA THR A 344 -9.26 -8.73 -39.53
C THR A 344 -9.17 -9.31 -38.13
N ARG A 345 -10.28 -9.37 -37.46
CA ARG A 345 -10.38 -9.99 -36.11
C ARG A 345 -10.13 -11.50 -36.22
N ILE A 346 -9.23 -12.01 -35.38
CA ILE A 346 -8.89 -13.45 -35.34
C ILE A 346 -9.28 -14.12 -34.00
N GLY A 347 -9.78 -13.37 -33.05
CA GLY A 347 -10.20 -13.88 -31.75
C GLY A 347 -10.04 -12.88 -30.63
N THR A 348 -10.17 -13.35 -29.40
CA THR A 348 -10.03 -12.57 -28.19
C THR A 348 -8.97 -13.21 -27.28
N SER A 349 -8.11 -12.41 -26.65
CA SER A 349 -7.23 -12.87 -25.59
C SER A 349 -7.72 -12.34 -24.25
N HIS A 350 -7.62 -13.18 -23.23
CA HIS A 350 -7.98 -12.83 -21.87
C HIS A 350 -6.71 -12.69 -21.04
N LEU A 351 -6.54 -11.51 -20.43
CA LEU A 351 -5.44 -11.24 -19.51
C LEU A 351 -6.01 -11.13 -18.09
N LYS A 352 -5.38 -11.84 -17.16
CA LYS A 352 -5.69 -11.71 -15.74
C LYS A 352 -4.67 -10.77 -15.10
N THR A 353 -5.13 -9.66 -14.52
CA THR A 353 -4.28 -8.71 -13.80
C THR A 353 -3.87 -9.27 -12.43
N ALA A 354 -2.93 -8.60 -11.76
CA ALA A 354 -2.50 -8.98 -10.42
C ALA A 354 -3.62 -8.87 -9.36
N SER A 355 -4.66 -8.05 -9.61
CA SER A 355 -5.87 -7.96 -8.78
C SER A 355 -6.86 -9.11 -9.04
N GLY A 356 -6.61 -9.96 -10.04
CA GLY A 356 -7.54 -10.99 -10.47
C GLY A 356 -8.57 -10.53 -11.50
N TYR A 357 -8.57 -9.24 -11.88
CA TYR A 357 -9.44 -8.68 -12.91
C TYR A 357 -9.16 -9.33 -14.26
N ARG A 358 -10.22 -9.68 -15.00
CA ARG A 358 -10.14 -10.26 -16.35
C ARG A 358 -10.36 -9.18 -17.38
N SER A 359 -9.31 -8.83 -18.08
CA SER A 359 -9.32 -7.91 -19.23
C SER A 359 -9.44 -8.68 -20.52
N GLU A 360 -10.23 -8.18 -21.45
CA GLU A 360 -10.45 -8.77 -22.76
C GLU A 360 -9.82 -7.91 -23.83
N ASN A 361 -8.92 -8.51 -24.62
CA ASN A 361 -8.29 -7.85 -25.74
C ASN A 361 -8.69 -8.52 -27.06
N ALA A 362 -9.28 -7.78 -27.97
CA ALA A 362 -9.55 -8.24 -29.32
C ALA A 362 -8.22 -8.34 -30.10
N ARG A 363 -8.03 -9.42 -30.83
CA ARG A 363 -6.84 -9.69 -31.62
C ARG A 363 -7.15 -9.52 -33.10
N TYR A 364 -6.36 -8.67 -33.74
CA TYR A 364 -6.48 -8.41 -35.19
C TYR A 364 -5.19 -8.76 -35.86
N ARG A 365 -5.27 -9.32 -37.11
CA ARG A 365 -4.12 -9.79 -37.86
C ARG A 365 -4.12 -9.20 -39.27
N ALA A 366 -2.96 -8.70 -39.72
CA ALA A 366 -2.73 -8.27 -41.06
C ALA A 366 -2.76 -9.46 -42.06
N GLN A 367 -3.17 -9.22 -43.26
CA GLN A 367 -3.26 -10.26 -44.32
C GLN A 367 -1.89 -10.81 -44.69
N ASN A 368 -0.93 -9.94 -45.01
CA ASN A 368 0.43 -10.30 -45.33
C ASN A 368 1.40 -9.16 -45.06
N CYS A 369 2.53 -9.44 -44.41
CA CYS A 369 3.61 -8.46 -44.18
C CYS A 369 4.89 -8.82 -44.96
N ASN A 370 4.91 -9.91 -45.73
CA ASN A 370 6.06 -10.27 -46.58
C ASN A 370 6.15 -9.32 -47.76
N GLY A 371 7.37 -8.83 -48.06
CA GLY A 371 7.58 -7.85 -49.12
C GLY A 371 7.06 -6.44 -48.84
N CYS A 372 6.53 -6.18 -47.63
CA CYS A 372 6.03 -4.86 -47.22
C CYS A 372 7.20 -3.88 -47.06
N PRO A 373 7.25 -2.74 -47.79
CA PRO A 373 8.33 -1.77 -47.70
C PRO A 373 8.45 -1.10 -46.33
N LEU A 374 7.35 -1.04 -45.57
CA LEU A 374 7.33 -0.46 -44.24
C LEU A 374 7.58 -1.50 -43.13
N ARG A 375 7.86 -2.76 -43.47
CA ARG A 375 7.98 -3.86 -42.49
C ARG A 375 8.98 -3.53 -41.37
N CYS A 376 10.19 -3.07 -41.72
CA CYS A 376 11.26 -2.80 -40.76
C CYS A 376 10.88 -1.74 -39.71
N LEU A 377 10.03 -0.79 -40.08
CA LEU A 377 9.54 0.27 -39.20
C LEU A 377 8.29 -0.16 -38.43
N CYS A 378 7.45 -0.99 -39.05
CA CYS A 378 6.13 -1.35 -38.52
C CYS A 378 6.15 -2.63 -37.67
N TYR A 379 6.89 -3.67 -38.11
CA TYR A 379 6.81 -5.01 -37.52
C TYR A 379 8.17 -5.71 -37.48
N LYS A 380 8.79 -5.78 -36.29
CA LYS A 380 10.15 -6.32 -36.08
C LYS A 380 10.20 -7.82 -35.78
N ALA A 381 9.05 -8.47 -35.49
CA ALA A 381 9.03 -9.89 -35.20
C ALA A 381 9.21 -10.77 -36.44
N LYS A 382 9.62 -12.04 -36.24
CA LYS A 382 9.95 -12.99 -37.31
C LYS A 382 8.74 -13.47 -38.15
N GLY A 383 7.51 -13.34 -37.61
CA GLY A 383 6.29 -13.84 -38.28
C GLY A 383 5.93 -13.07 -39.55
N ASP A 384 5.15 -13.69 -40.43
CA ASP A 384 4.76 -13.14 -41.74
C ASP A 384 3.57 -12.20 -41.71
N ARG A 385 2.91 -12.10 -40.57
CA ARG A 385 1.68 -11.31 -40.36
C ARG A 385 1.71 -10.61 -39.00
N ARG A 386 1.59 -9.29 -39.02
CA ARG A 386 1.48 -8.53 -37.76
C ARG A 386 0.16 -8.79 -37.08
N THR A 387 0.20 -9.13 -35.78
CA THR A 387 -0.96 -9.22 -34.95
C THR A 387 -0.90 -8.08 -33.93
N ILE A 388 -2.03 -7.41 -33.72
CA ILE A 388 -2.21 -6.39 -32.68
C ILE A 388 -3.27 -6.86 -31.68
N GLU A 389 -3.14 -6.46 -30.42
CA GLU A 389 -4.12 -6.69 -29.37
C GLU A 389 -4.66 -5.34 -28.91
N VAL A 390 -5.98 -5.20 -28.92
CA VAL A 390 -6.65 -3.96 -28.62
C VAL A 390 -7.72 -4.17 -27.54
N ASN A 391 -7.65 -3.37 -26.50
CA ASN A 391 -8.68 -3.32 -25.49
C ASN A 391 -9.67 -2.20 -25.81
N HIS A 392 -10.79 -2.54 -26.42
CA HIS A 392 -11.81 -1.57 -26.81
C HIS A 392 -12.47 -0.88 -25.61
N ARG A 393 -12.69 -1.62 -24.51
CA ARG A 393 -13.25 -1.04 -23.27
C ARG A 393 -12.32 0.01 -22.69
N LEU A 394 -11.05 -0.32 -22.51
CA LEU A 394 -10.06 0.63 -22.02
C LEU A 394 -9.94 1.85 -22.95
N ASN A 395 -9.97 1.65 -24.27
CA ASN A 395 -9.92 2.75 -25.24
C ASN A 395 -11.17 3.64 -25.14
N GLY A 396 -12.34 3.07 -24.87
CA GLY A 396 -13.55 3.82 -24.58
C GLY A 396 -13.41 4.68 -23.32
N TYR A 397 -12.87 4.13 -22.25
CA TYR A 397 -12.59 4.89 -21.02
C TYR A 397 -11.53 5.98 -21.22
N LYS A 398 -10.46 5.70 -21.96
CA LYS A 398 -9.44 6.71 -22.29
C LYS A 398 -10.02 7.88 -23.09
N ARG A 399 -10.96 7.61 -24.01
CA ARG A 399 -11.64 8.65 -24.78
C ARG A 399 -12.48 9.54 -23.85
N LYS A 400 -13.32 8.94 -23.00
CA LYS A 400 -14.09 9.69 -22.00
C LYS A 400 -13.19 10.50 -21.06
N ALA A 401 -12.13 9.90 -20.56
CA ALA A 401 -11.15 10.57 -19.71
C ALA A 401 -10.47 11.75 -20.45
N ARG A 402 -10.17 11.61 -21.76
CA ARG A 402 -9.62 12.69 -22.56
C ARG A 402 -10.62 13.84 -22.68
N GLU A 403 -11.89 13.56 -22.99
CA GLU A 403 -12.95 14.55 -23.08
C GLU A 403 -13.09 15.33 -21.77
N LEU A 404 -13.18 14.63 -20.63
CA LEU A 404 -13.23 15.25 -19.31
C LEU A 404 -11.98 16.09 -19.02
N LEU A 405 -10.78 15.53 -19.19
CA LEU A 405 -9.52 16.20 -18.86
C LEU A 405 -9.20 17.40 -19.75
N THR A 406 -9.78 17.50 -20.95
CA THR A 406 -9.61 18.64 -21.88
C THR A 406 -10.74 19.65 -21.81
N SER A 407 -11.82 19.39 -21.08
CA SER A 407 -12.86 20.34 -20.79
C SER A 407 -12.35 21.50 -19.93
N GLU A 408 -13.10 22.61 -19.86
CA GLU A 408 -12.76 23.75 -19.01
C GLU A 408 -12.62 23.35 -17.54
N GLU A 409 -13.53 22.51 -17.05
CA GLU A 409 -13.50 21.97 -15.69
C GLU A 409 -12.30 21.03 -15.48
N GLY A 410 -12.01 20.17 -16.45
CA GLY A 410 -10.83 19.31 -16.46
C GLY A 410 -9.52 20.08 -16.39
N LEU A 411 -9.42 21.22 -17.05
CA LEU A 411 -8.26 22.10 -16.93
C LEU A 411 -8.12 22.69 -15.53
N LYS A 412 -9.24 23.08 -14.90
CA LYS A 412 -9.26 23.54 -13.49
C LYS A 412 -8.80 22.42 -12.54
N HIS A 413 -9.34 21.21 -12.69
CA HIS A 413 -8.95 20.07 -11.85
C HIS A 413 -7.48 19.68 -12.05
N ARG A 414 -6.98 19.68 -13.28
CA ARG A 414 -5.55 19.42 -13.57
C ARG A 414 -4.63 20.45 -12.91
N GLY A 415 -5.00 21.73 -12.92
CA GLY A 415 -4.26 22.79 -12.24
C GLY A 415 -4.29 22.63 -10.72
N ARG A 416 -5.47 22.36 -10.15
CA ARG A 416 -5.62 22.16 -8.71
C ARG A 416 -4.88 20.95 -8.19
N ARG A 417 -4.72 19.87 -8.97
CA ARG A 417 -4.03 18.67 -8.53
C ARG A 417 -2.62 18.95 -8.00
N CYS A 418 -1.87 19.86 -8.64
CA CYS A 418 -0.52 20.23 -8.17
C CYS A 418 -0.56 20.98 -6.82
N VAL A 419 -1.70 21.63 -6.49
CA VAL A 419 -1.85 22.43 -5.27
C VAL A 419 -2.51 21.61 -4.14
N GLU A 420 -3.30 20.59 -4.48
CA GLU A 420 -4.04 19.79 -3.51
C GLU A 420 -3.14 18.73 -2.84
N PRO A 421 -2.95 17.52 -3.39
CA PRO A 421 -2.17 16.49 -2.69
C PRO A 421 -0.67 16.77 -2.67
N GLU A 422 -0.10 17.37 -3.72
CA GLU A 422 1.34 17.62 -3.78
C GLU A 422 1.78 18.65 -2.73
N ALA A 423 1.00 19.70 -2.48
CA ALA A 423 1.27 20.66 -1.42
C ALA A 423 1.12 20.02 -0.03
N VAL A 424 0.15 19.13 0.16
CA VAL A 424 0.01 18.36 1.42
C VAL A 424 1.25 17.50 1.66
N PHE A 425 1.74 16.77 0.65
CA PHE A 425 2.97 15.99 0.76
C PHE A 425 4.21 16.87 0.98
N GLY A 426 4.28 18.02 0.34
CA GLY A 426 5.34 19.00 0.56
C GLY A 426 5.38 19.48 2.01
N GLN A 427 4.24 19.90 2.55
CA GLN A 427 4.14 20.30 3.94
C GLN A 427 4.46 19.17 4.91
N MET A 428 3.91 17.98 4.68
CA MET A 428 4.16 16.79 5.50
C MET A 428 5.65 16.47 5.57
N LYS A 429 6.30 16.34 4.42
CA LYS A 429 7.68 15.84 4.34
C LYS A 429 8.73 16.89 4.66
N PHE A 430 8.52 18.14 4.25
CA PHE A 430 9.52 19.21 4.42
C PHE A 430 9.24 20.06 5.66
N ASN A 431 8.09 20.71 5.75
CA ASN A 431 7.81 21.64 6.85
C ASN A 431 7.55 20.91 8.17
N MET A 432 6.88 19.76 8.13
CA MET A 432 6.59 18.96 9.31
C MET A 432 7.58 17.79 9.52
N ALA A 433 8.57 17.64 8.62
CA ALA A 433 9.63 16.61 8.71
C ALA A 433 9.10 15.17 8.98
N TYR A 434 7.89 14.84 8.47
CA TYR A 434 7.28 13.53 8.60
C TYR A 434 7.65 12.66 7.39
N ARG A 435 8.94 12.22 7.34
CA ARG A 435 9.51 11.47 6.21
C ARG A 435 9.66 9.98 6.46
N ARG A 436 9.56 9.57 7.73
CA ARG A 436 9.79 8.21 8.18
C ARG A 436 8.85 7.86 9.32
N PHE A 437 8.23 6.68 9.25
CA PHE A 437 7.42 6.14 10.34
C PHE A 437 8.28 5.80 11.56
N ARG A 438 7.68 5.86 12.75
CA ARG A 438 8.35 5.61 14.03
C ARG A 438 7.89 4.34 14.71
N HIS A 439 6.94 3.64 14.10
CA HIS A 439 6.35 2.40 14.57
C HIS A 439 6.62 1.26 13.59
N PHE A 440 6.50 0.03 14.05
CA PHE A 440 6.52 -1.19 13.26
C PHE A 440 5.09 -1.75 13.18
N GLY A 441 4.77 -2.37 12.03
CA GLY A 441 3.48 -2.97 11.76
C GLY A 441 2.43 -1.96 11.29
N LYS A 442 1.64 -2.37 10.28
CA LYS A 442 0.64 -1.55 9.60
C LYS A 442 -0.31 -0.84 10.57
N ASP A 443 -0.84 -1.54 11.56
CA ASP A 443 -1.81 -0.98 12.52
C ASP A 443 -1.26 0.21 13.32
N LYS A 444 -0.01 0.08 13.81
CA LYS A 444 0.61 1.15 14.60
C LYS A 444 1.05 2.31 13.72
N VAL A 445 1.42 2.03 12.49
CA VAL A 445 1.77 3.04 11.50
C VAL A 445 0.52 3.81 11.07
N THR A 446 -0.61 3.12 10.87
CA THR A 446 -1.91 3.75 10.59
C THR A 446 -2.35 4.66 11.72
N MET A 447 -2.25 4.20 12.98
CA MET A 447 -2.52 5.03 14.15
C MET A 447 -1.62 6.28 14.20
N ASP A 448 -0.33 6.13 13.93
CA ASP A 448 0.63 7.25 13.95
C ASP A 448 0.28 8.28 12.88
N PHE A 449 -0.11 7.82 11.69
CA PHE A 449 -0.55 8.71 10.62
C PHE A 449 -1.90 9.37 10.91
N ALA A 450 -2.82 8.68 11.58
CA ALA A 450 -4.09 9.27 12.02
C ALA A 450 -3.87 10.51 12.92
N PHE A 451 -3.00 10.40 13.92
CA PHE A 451 -2.62 11.56 14.75
C PHE A 451 -2.02 12.69 13.91
N PHE A 452 -1.19 12.34 12.94
CA PHE A 452 -0.62 13.32 12.02
C PHE A 452 -1.68 14.02 11.20
N ALA A 453 -2.60 13.27 10.56
CA ALA A 453 -3.65 13.81 9.68
C ALA A 453 -4.61 14.73 10.46
N ILE A 454 -5.03 14.34 11.66
CA ILE A 454 -5.85 15.17 12.54
C ILE A 454 -5.11 16.47 12.88
N ALA A 455 -3.86 16.38 13.33
CA ALA A 455 -3.06 17.54 13.71
C ALA A 455 -2.80 18.48 12.52
N PHE A 456 -2.54 17.91 11.34
CA PHE A 456 -2.37 18.64 10.09
C PHE A 456 -3.62 19.43 9.74
N ASN A 457 -4.78 18.78 9.75
CA ASN A 457 -6.06 19.40 9.43
C ASN A 457 -6.42 20.51 10.43
N ILE A 458 -6.26 20.29 11.73
CA ILE A 458 -6.51 21.31 12.76
C ILE A 458 -5.57 22.51 12.56
N LYS A 459 -4.27 22.28 12.37
CA LYS A 459 -3.29 23.36 12.14
C LYS A 459 -3.66 24.19 10.93
N LYS A 460 -4.07 23.54 9.84
CA LYS A 460 -4.49 24.22 8.62
C LYS A 460 -5.79 25.00 8.80
N MET A 461 -6.75 24.43 9.49
CA MET A 461 -8.02 25.11 9.83
C MET A 461 -7.74 26.40 10.62
N CYS A 462 -6.94 26.31 11.68
CA CYS A 462 -6.53 27.47 12.45
C CYS A 462 -5.85 28.55 11.59
N SER A 463 -4.97 28.16 10.67
CA SER A 463 -4.30 29.08 9.76
C SER A 463 -5.25 29.76 8.78
N LYS A 464 -6.27 29.05 8.27
CA LYS A 464 -7.30 29.64 7.39
C LYS A 464 -8.20 30.62 8.14
N ILE A 465 -8.65 30.27 9.35
CA ILE A 465 -9.45 31.16 10.20
C ILE A 465 -8.67 32.44 10.53
N ALA A 466 -7.42 32.32 10.95
CA ALA A 466 -6.60 33.51 11.25
C ALA A 466 -6.43 34.44 10.05
N LYS A 467 -6.26 33.92 8.83
CA LYS A 467 -6.20 34.73 7.60
C LYS A 467 -7.53 35.39 7.26
N GLN A 468 -8.66 34.72 7.47
CA GLN A 468 -9.98 35.30 7.25
C GLN A 468 -10.23 36.48 8.19
N THR A 469 -9.83 36.37 9.47
CA THR A 469 -9.94 37.43 10.45
C THR A 469 -9.05 38.63 10.10
N GLN A 470 -7.87 38.40 9.52
CA GLN A 470 -6.96 39.50 9.11
C GLN A 470 -7.44 40.23 7.85
N ASN A 471 -8.08 39.53 6.92
CA ASN A 471 -8.57 40.12 5.65
C ASN A 471 -9.93 40.83 5.76
N GLY A 472 -10.73 40.49 6.81
CA GLY A 472 -11.96 41.18 7.13
C GLY A 472 -11.71 42.40 8.02
N GLY A 473 -11.29 43.52 7.43
CA GLY A 473 -10.94 44.74 8.13
C GLY A 473 -11.94 45.17 9.17
N ASN A 474 -11.44 45.56 10.36
CA ASN A 474 -12.13 46.22 11.49
C ASN A 474 -13.25 45.44 12.18
N THR A 475 -12.87 44.57 13.14
CA THR A 475 -13.62 44.51 14.42
C THR A 475 -12.65 44.00 15.51
N HIS A 476 -12.44 44.87 16.47
CA HIS A 476 -11.96 44.67 17.85
C HIS A 476 -10.93 43.58 18.19
N GLN A 477 -9.77 44.08 18.59
CA GLN A 477 -8.83 43.48 19.51
C GLN A 477 -9.48 42.49 20.48
N ASN A 478 -9.39 41.22 20.19
CA ASN A 478 -9.34 40.18 21.20
C ASN A 478 -8.42 39.12 20.61
N GLY A 479 -7.25 38.99 21.23
CA GLY A 479 -6.31 37.92 20.97
C GLY A 479 -6.98 36.58 21.18
N LEU A 480 -7.60 36.05 20.15
CA LEU A 480 -8.21 34.73 20.13
C LEU A 480 -7.06 33.70 20.02
N PHE A 481 -6.47 33.39 21.15
CA PHE A 481 -6.08 32.03 21.46
C PHE A 481 -7.37 31.20 21.40
N LEU A 482 -7.72 30.67 20.23
CA LEU A 482 -8.80 29.73 20.12
C LEU A 482 -8.37 28.47 20.87
N PRO A 483 -8.97 28.19 22.05
CA PRO A 483 -8.73 26.93 22.70
C PRO A 483 -9.28 25.84 21.76
N VAL A 484 -8.45 24.87 21.39
CA VAL A 484 -8.81 23.67 20.62
C VAL A 484 -10.06 22.95 21.18
N CYS A 485 -10.56 23.39 22.34
CA CYS A 485 -11.70 22.86 23.08
C CYS A 485 -13.05 23.50 22.75
N GLY A 486 -13.10 24.63 22.03
CA GLY A 486 -14.36 25.35 21.75
C GLY A 486 -15.05 24.96 20.44
N ILE A 487 -14.50 24.02 19.69
CA ILE A 487 -14.90 23.74 18.32
C ILE A 487 -16.07 22.74 18.23
N LEU A 488 -16.38 21.99 19.29
CA LEU A 488 -17.51 21.07 19.29
C LEU A 488 -18.76 21.74 19.91
N PRO A 489 -19.95 21.62 19.24
CA PRO A 489 -21.20 22.10 19.80
C PRO A 489 -21.50 21.45 21.16
N PRO A 490 -22.30 22.13 22.01
CA PRO A 490 -22.59 21.61 23.37
C PRO A 490 -23.24 20.23 23.38
N GLU A 491 -23.97 19.87 22.35
CA GLU A 491 -24.69 18.59 22.21
C GLU A 491 -23.76 17.40 21.90
N GLU A 492 -22.62 17.65 21.25
CA GLU A 492 -21.60 16.61 20.96
C GLU A 492 -20.59 16.42 22.12
N ARG A 493 -20.66 17.24 23.16
CA ARG A 493 -19.86 17.07 24.38
C ARG A 493 -20.21 15.81 25.16
N ILE A 494 -21.40 15.24 24.94
CA ILE A 494 -21.91 14.05 25.64
C ILE A 494 -21.03 12.81 25.36
N PHE A 495 -20.40 12.72 24.21
CA PHE A 495 -19.51 11.59 23.87
C PHE A 495 -18.21 11.57 24.68
N TRP A 496 -17.77 12.75 25.14
CA TRP A 496 -16.50 12.91 25.87
C TRP A 496 -16.66 12.95 27.40
N ASP A 497 -17.88 13.22 27.89
CA ASP A 497 -18.14 13.40 29.30
C ASP A 497 -18.73 12.16 30.00
N ASN A 498 -18.98 11.05 29.23
CA ASN A 498 -19.55 9.85 29.82
C ASN A 498 -18.51 8.71 29.93
N PRO A 499 -17.77 8.60 31.06
CA PRO A 499 -16.69 7.62 31.21
C PRO A 499 -17.19 6.17 31.33
N LYS A 500 -18.51 5.92 31.38
CA LYS A 500 -19.08 4.57 31.57
C LYS A 500 -19.44 3.84 30.28
N LYS A 501 -19.36 4.47 29.08
CA LYS A 501 -19.68 3.83 27.80
C LYS A 501 -18.48 3.42 26.93
N THR A 502 -17.25 3.61 27.41
CA THR A 502 -16.03 3.36 26.63
C THR A 502 -15.17 2.21 27.18
N VAL A 503 -15.73 1.35 28.04
CA VAL A 503 -15.04 0.14 28.50
C VAL A 503 -16.04 -1.01 28.48
N ALA A 504 -16.16 -1.66 27.34
CA ALA A 504 -16.56 -3.04 27.19
C ALA A 504 -15.75 -3.63 26.03
#